data_22ce58a38a61850436823073e903a981
#
_entry.id   22ce58a38a61850436823073e903a981
#
_cell.length_a   1.000
_cell.length_b   1.000
_cell.length_c   1.000
_cell.angle_alpha   90.00
_cell.angle_beta   90.00
_cell.angle_gamma   90.00
#
_symmetry.space_group_name_H-M   'P 1'
#
loop_
_entity.id
_entity.type
_entity.pdbx_description
1 polymer ?
#
loop_
_entity_poly.entity_id
_entity_poly.type
_entity_poly.pdbx_seq_one_letter_code
_entity_poly.pdbx_strand_id
1 'polypeptide(L)'
;MRESANRRVVALIRSKAFSYITAADFTVRSAYQMGKTPLLPLYAAALGAGDAFLGFIVSVSTLTGMVLKPFVGVLSDRWGRRGWLLIGTAFFALMPFAYRFVDTPEQLFAVRIAHGLATAIYGPVTLAYVAELSPNRRAERLAWFGMARNAGYIVGPAAAGGMLLTIDPVTVFTVVGLLSCAAFLPVLLLPETQRDAVRKRLPILRDAVASLWSGGRSTAVWLAGGMEAGTFMALYATKTFLPGYALAAGFNVALVGAFFAVQEAVHIVLNPVGGRIGDRVGYVVAVPLGMAALALALPLLPVAARPLTLMPIAVLMGAAQSLVFPSTIALVSARVDERSIATGMGLVGTMKNAGKVAGPVIAGGLIHWLDYTMTFRLMGVAMLIGAVVVWRWAKQQRTADVSESTAEVARGPV
;
A
#
# COMPACT_ATOMS: atom_id res chain seq x y z
N MET A 1 17.61 -27.05 34.48
CA MET A 1 16.20 -26.67 34.74
C MET A 1 15.93 -25.17 34.65
N ARG A 2 16.69 -24.27 35.32
CA ARG A 2 16.46 -22.81 35.27
C ARG A 2 16.56 -22.21 33.84
N GLU A 3 17.49 -22.66 33.02
CA GLU A 3 17.70 -22.14 31.66
C GLU A 3 16.57 -22.53 30.71
N SER A 4 16.01 -23.75 30.81
CA SER A 4 14.85 -24.18 30.02
C SER A 4 13.57 -23.47 30.41
N ALA A 5 13.38 -23.19 31.69
CA ALA A 5 12.26 -22.38 32.20
C ALA A 5 12.34 -20.94 31.68
N ASN A 6 13.52 -20.33 31.72
CA ASN A 6 13.74 -18.97 31.24
C ASN A 6 13.49 -18.87 29.72
N ARG A 7 13.91 -19.85 28.89
CA ARG A 7 13.63 -19.94 27.46
C ARG A 7 12.13 -20.06 27.18
N ARG A 8 11.37 -20.82 27.96
CA ARG A 8 9.91 -20.94 27.83
C ARG A 8 9.19 -19.65 28.15
N VAL A 9 9.59 -18.96 29.21
CA VAL A 9 9.01 -17.65 29.60
C VAL A 9 9.26 -16.60 28.49
N VAL A 10 10.48 -16.51 27.99
CA VAL A 10 10.82 -15.59 26.89
C VAL A 10 10.02 -15.92 25.61
N ALA A 11 9.86 -17.20 25.28
CA ALA A 11 9.05 -17.62 24.13
C ALA A 11 7.58 -17.23 24.29
N LEU A 12 7.02 -17.38 25.50
CA LEU A 12 5.63 -17.00 25.81
C LEU A 12 5.43 -15.48 25.69
N ILE A 13 6.35 -14.69 26.25
CA ILE A 13 6.31 -13.23 26.17
C ILE A 13 6.35 -12.77 24.69
N ARG A 14 7.25 -13.33 23.90
CA ARG A 14 7.37 -13.02 22.47
C ARG A 14 6.12 -13.43 21.67
N SER A 15 5.48 -14.55 22.03
CA SER A 15 4.23 -14.99 21.39
C SER A 15 3.08 -14.03 21.70
N LYS A 16 2.91 -13.62 22.98
CA LYS A 16 1.90 -12.63 23.38
C LYS A 16 2.17 -11.27 22.74
N ALA A 17 3.42 -10.80 22.71
CA ALA A 17 3.79 -9.55 22.07
C ALA A 17 3.47 -9.54 20.56
N PHE A 18 3.65 -10.69 19.87
CA PHE A 18 3.25 -10.82 18.47
C PHE A 18 1.74 -10.68 18.28
N SER A 19 0.93 -11.30 19.16
CA SER A 19 -0.52 -11.17 19.11
C SER A 19 -0.97 -9.73 19.38
N TYR A 20 -0.34 -9.07 20.37
CA TYR A 20 -0.66 -7.68 20.70
C TYR A 20 -0.33 -6.71 19.57
N ILE A 21 0.86 -6.79 18.97
CA ILE A 21 1.23 -5.90 17.86
C ILE A 21 0.38 -6.16 16.61
N THR A 22 0.01 -7.42 16.38
CA THR A 22 -0.86 -7.80 15.26
C THR A 22 -2.27 -7.26 15.45
N ALA A 23 -2.83 -7.40 16.66
CA ALA A 23 -4.15 -6.83 17.00
C ALA A 23 -4.15 -5.30 16.90
N ALA A 24 -3.12 -4.64 17.44
CA ALA A 24 -2.97 -3.19 17.35
C ALA A 24 -2.92 -2.70 15.89
N ASP A 25 -2.07 -3.33 15.04
CA ASP A 25 -1.95 -2.94 13.64
C ASP A 25 -3.24 -3.22 12.85
N PHE A 26 -3.91 -4.36 13.09
CA PHE A 26 -5.19 -4.67 12.48
C PHE A 26 -6.25 -3.62 12.84
N THR A 27 -6.38 -3.28 14.12
CA THR A 27 -7.36 -2.28 14.61
C THR A 27 -7.10 -0.91 13.99
N VAL A 28 -5.85 -0.41 14.11
CA VAL A 28 -5.46 0.88 13.53
C VAL A 28 -5.62 0.89 12.01
N ARG A 29 -5.26 -0.21 11.36
CA ARG A 29 -5.35 -0.32 9.90
C ARG A 29 -6.79 -0.32 9.41
N SER A 30 -7.67 -1.09 10.07
CA SER A 30 -9.11 -1.12 9.77
C SER A 30 -9.74 0.26 9.96
N ALA A 31 -9.48 0.90 11.11
CA ALA A 31 -9.97 2.23 11.41
C ALA A 31 -9.46 3.28 10.40
N TYR A 32 -8.16 3.25 10.06
CA TYR A 32 -7.59 4.15 9.06
C TYR A 32 -8.20 3.97 7.68
N GLN A 33 -8.46 2.73 7.26
CA GLN A 33 -9.06 2.45 5.96
C GLN A 33 -10.54 2.83 5.92
N MET A 34 -11.28 2.71 7.04
CA MET A 34 -12.62 3.31 7.18
C MET A 34 -12.58 4.81 6.91
N GLY A 35 -11.67 5.52 7.58
CA GLY A 35 -11.51 6.96 7.42
C GLY A 35 -11.03 7.39 6.04
N LYS A 36 -10.37 6.49 5.30
CA LYS A 36 -9.75 6.81 4.01
C LYS A 36 -10.65 6.54 2.81
N THR A 37 -11.35 5.41 2.78
CA THR A 37 -12.12 4.97 1.60
C THR A 37 -13.42 4.28 2.05
N PRO A 38 -14.60 4.74 1.63
CA PRO A 38 -14.88 5.88 0.74
C PRO A 38 -15.05 7.22 1.47
N LEU A 39 -14.95 7.26 2.80
CA LEU A 39 -15.34 8.39 3.65
C LEU A 39 -14.62 9.70 3.29
N LEU A 40 -13.27 9.70 3.22
CA LEU A 40 -12.51 10.93 3.02
C LEU A 40 -12.83 11.66 1.70
N PRO A 41 -12.89 10.99 0.53
CA PRO A 41 -13.27 11.66 -0.71
C PRO A 41 -14.65 12.28 -0.65
N LEU A 42 -15.63 11.58 -0.07
CA LEU A 42 -17.01 12.06 0.07
C LEU A 42 -17.09 13.27 1.02
N TYR A 43 -16.36 13.22 2.13
CA TYR A 43 -16.30 14.32 3.07
C TYR A 43 -15.62 15.56 2.47
N ALA A 44 -14.52 15.39 1.75
CA ALA A 44 -13.85 16.50 1.06
C ALA A 44 -14.76 17.14 0.00
N ALA A 45 -15.47 16.34 -0.78
CA ALA A 45 -16.45 16.84 -1.76
C ALA A 45 -17.60 17.58 -1.07
N ALA A 46 -18.11 17.09 0.07
CA ALA A 46 -19.15 17.75 0.86
C ALA A 46 -18.69 19.10 1.43
N LEU A 47 -17.40 19.28 1.71
CA LEU A 47 -16.80 20.58 2.09
C LEU A 47 -16.61 21.53 0.90
N GLY A 48 -16.92 21.11 -0.32
CA GLY A 48 -16.77 21.92 -1.53
C GLY A 48 -15.39 21.82 -2.20
N ALA A 49 -14.60 20.79 -1.89
CA ALA A 49 -13.34 20.56 -2.59
C ALA A 49 -13.58 20.25 -4.07
N GLY A 50 -13.02 21.06 -4.96
CA GLY A 50 -12.99 20.75 -6.39
C GLY A 50 -12.09 19.54 -6.68
N ASP A 51 -12.31 18.85 -7.82
CA ASP A 51 -11.65 17.58 -8.16
C ASP A 51 -10.12 17.64 -8.10
N ALA A 52 -9.51 18.72 -8.61
CA ALA A 52 -8.07 18.89 -8.54
C ALA A 52 -7.58 18.93 -7.08
N PHE A 53 -8.23 19.70 -6.22
CA PHE A 53 -7.83 19.83 -4.82
C PHE A 53 -8.16 18.58 -4.00
N LEU A 54 -9.24 17.88 -4.31
CA LEU A 54 -9.56 16.57 -3.75
C LEU A 54 -8.41 15.57 -3.95
N GLY A 55 -7.81 15.56 -5.14
CA GLY A 55 -6.64 14.75 -5.43
C GLY A 55 -5.46 15.02 -4.48
N PHE A 56 -5.18 16.30 -4.19
CA PHE A 56 -4.14 16.71 -3.23
C PHE A 56 -4.50 16.31 -1.79
N ILE A 57 -5.74 16.54 -1.34
CA ILE A 57 -6.21 16.18 0.01
C ILE A 57 -6.01 14.69 0.29
N VAL A 58 -6.37 13.82 -0.67
CA VAL A 58 -6.22 12.37 -0.50
C VAL A 58 -4.75 11.94 -0.51
N SER A 59 -3.93 12.60 -1.31
CA SER A 59 -2.53 12.25 -1.53
C SER A 59 -1.58 12.71 -0.44
N VAL A 60 -1.83 13.90 0.16
CA VAL A 60 -0.86 14.59 1.03
C VAL A 60 -0.41 13.75 2.23
N SER A 61 -1.29 12.99 2.86
CA SER A 61 -0.89 12.13 3.99
C SER A 61 0.06 11.00 3.57
N THR A 62 -0.06 10.52 2.33
CA THR A 62 0.88 9.53 1.79
C THR A 62 2.23 10.17 1.47
N LEU A 63 2.21 11.39 0.93
CA LEU A 63 3.41 12.17 0.65
C LEU A 63 4.17 12.49 1.95
N THR A 64 3.48 13.03 2.97
CA THR A 64 4.07 13.28 4.30
C THR A 64 4.68 12.01 4.88
N GLY A 65 3.92 10.89 4.82
CA GLY A 65 4.42 9.60 5.26
C GLY A 65 5.65 9.14 4.49
N MET A 66 5.69 9.33 3.17
CA MET A 66 6.83 8.94 2.33
C MET A 66 8.10 9.70 2.71
N VAL A 67 7.99 11.00 2.92
CA VAL A 67 9.12 11.87 3.29
C VAL A 67 9.64 11.53 4.70
N LEU A 68 8.76 11.28 5.66
CA LEU A 68 9.13 11.15 7.07
C LEU A 68 9.51 9.72 7.49
N LYS A 69 9.11 8.68 6.76
CA LYS A 69 9.43 7.28 7.10
C LYS A 69 10.92 7.00 7.33
N PRO A 70 11.87 7.48 6.51
CA PRO A 70 13.28 7.22 6.74
C PRO A 70 13.76 7.81 8.09
N PHE A 71 13.32 9.03 8.43
CA PHE A 71 13.69 9.70 9.67
C PHE A 71 13.13 8.95 10.88
N VAL A 72 11.85 8.57 10.82
CA VAL A 72 11.20 7.81 11.89
C VAL A 72 11.86 6.43 12.06
N GLY A 73 12.24 5.78 10.97
CA GLY A 73 12.99 4.52 11.03
C GLY A 73 14.25 4.66 11.87
N VAL A 74 15.10 5.62 11.54
CA VAL A 74 16.35 5.91 12.25
C VAL A 74 16.12 6.30 13.70
N LEU A 75 15.15 7.17 13.97
CA LEU A 75 14.84 7.63 15.33
C LEU A 75 14.27 6.49 16.21
N SER A 76 13.42 5.63 15.65
CA SER A 76 12.86 4.49 16.37
C SER A 76 13.91 3.41 16.68
N ASP A 77 14.96 3.29 15.87
CA ASP A 77 16.11 2.42 16.14
C ASP A 77 16.92 2.91 17.36
N ARG A 78 16.97 4.22 17.57
CA ARG A 78 17.72 4.83 18.68
C ARG A 78 16.97 4.86 20.00
N TRP A 79 15.68 5.22 19.96
CA TRP A 79 14.88 5.52 21.15
C TRP A 79 13.95 4.40 21.58
N GLY A 80 13.98 3.26 20.86
CA GLY A 80 13.13 2.11 21.11
C GLY A 80 11.82 2.15 20.31
N ARG A 81 11.24 0.98 20.08
CA ARG A 81 10.07 0.82 19.20
C ARG A 81 8.76 1.18 19.87
N ARG A 82 8.62 0.79 21.16
CA ARG A 82 7.35 0.94 21.91
C ARG A 82 6.91 2.40 22.02
N GLY A 83 7.85 3.29 22.38
CA GLY A 83 7.56 4.72 22.49
C GLY A 83 7.02 5.30 21.18
N TRP A 84 7.65 4.96 20.05
CA TRP A 84 7.18 5.38 18.73
C TRP A 84 5.83 4.78 18.35
N LEU A 85 5.55 3.52 18.74
CA LEU A 85 4.23 2.91 18.53
C LEU A 85 3.14 3.63 19.33
N LEU A 86 3.42 4.04 20.56
CA LEU A 86 2.48 4.85 21.38
C LEU A 86 2.21 6.22 20.72
N ILE A 87 3.25 6.91 20.25
CA ILE A 87 3.11 8.19 19.52
C ILE A 87 2.29 7.98 18.24
N GLY A 88 2.60 6.95 17.45
CA GLY A 88 1.84 6.65 16.24
C GLY A 88 0.38 6.30 16.52
N THR A 89 0.10 5.53 17.59
CA THR A 89 -1.26 5.23 18.04
C THR A 89 -1.99 6.50 18.46
N ALA A 90 -1.31 7.41 19.17
CA ALA A 90 -1.91 8.69 19.57
C ALA A 90 -2.32 9.52 18.35
N PHE A 91 -1.49 9.61 17.32
CA PHE A 91 -1.87 10.29 16.08
C PHE A 91 -3.04 9.61 15.38
N PHE A 92 -3.09 8.28 15.29
CA PHE A 92 -4.23 7.57 14.70
C PHE A 92 -5.52 7.73 15.51
N ALA A 93 -5.41 7.81 16.83
CA ALA A 93 -6.56 7.98 17.71
C ALA A 93 -7.07 9.43 17.73
N LEU A 94 -6.18 10.43 17.78
CA LEU A 94 -6.55 11.84 17.95
C LEU A 94 -6.94 12.52 16.63
N MET A 95 -6.22 12.25 15.55
CA MET A 95 -6.47 12.91 14.27
C MET A 95 -7.91 12.74 13.74
N PRO A 96 -8.58 11.59 13.87
CA PRO A 96 -9.97 11.47 13.44
C PRO A 96 -10.93 12.41 14.16
N PHE A 97 -10.71 12.76 15.41
CA PHE A 97 -11.53 13.76 16.13
C PHE A 97 -11.32 15.18 15.59
N ALA A 98 -10.15 15.48 15.04
CA ALA A 98 -9.86 16.79 14.45
C ALA A 98 -10.75 17.09 13.24
N TYR A 99 -11.26 16.08 12.53
CA TYR A 99 -12.17 16.29 11.39
C TYR A 99 -13.49 16.94 11.80
N ARG A 100 -13.86 16.90 13.09
CA ARG A 100 -15.05 17.58 13.62
C ARG A 100 -14.95 19.10 13.56
N PHE A 101 -13.74 19.64 13.53
CA PHE A 101 -13.45 21.08 13.53
C PHE A 101 -13.04 21.59 12.14
N VAL A 102 -13.34 20.81 11.10
CA VAL A 102 -12.98 21.12 9.72
C VAL A 102 -14.22 21.59 8.98
N ASP A 103 -14.19 22.84 8.56
CA ASP A 103 -15.28 23.50 7.85
C ASP A 103 -14.93 23.82 6.39
N THR A 104 -13.63 23.76 6.03
CA THR A 104 -13.14 24.06 4.68
C THR A 104 -12.20 22.99 4.14
N PRO A 105 -12.08 22.86 2.81
CA PRO A 105 -11.14 21.91 2.20
C PRO A 105 -9.68 22.17 2.58
N GLU A 106 -9.27 23.42 2.82
CA GLU A 106 -7.91 23.81 3.20
C GLU A 106 -7.58 23.34 4.62
N GLN A 107 -8.54 23.46 5.56
CA GLN A 107 -8.41 22.92 6.91
C GLN A 107 -8.29 21.39 6.86
N LEU A 108 -9.10 20.73 5.99
CA LEU A 108 -9.02 19.30 5.77
C LEU A 108 -7.62 18.91 5.27
N PHE A 109 -7.07 19.66 4.31
CA PHE A 109 -5.72 19.43 3.79
C PHE A 109 -4.67 19.53 4.90
N ALA A 110 -4.74 20.53 5.78
CA ALA A 110 -3.83 20.72 6.92
C ALA A 110 -3.91 19.51 7.90
N VAL A 111 -5.12 19.09 8.27
CA VAL A 111 -5.33 17.90 9.12
C VAL A 111 -4.75 16.65 8.45
N ARG A 112 -4.85 16.51 7.12
CA ARG A 112 -4.30 15.38 6.37
C ARG A 112 -2.76 15.37 6.37
N ILE A 113 -2.10 16.52 6.37
CA ILE A 113 -0.65 16.59 6.56
C ILE A 113 -0.28 16.02 7.94
N ALA A 114 -0.93 16.48 9.01
CA ALA A 114 -0.70 15.98 10.36
C ALA A 114 -1.00 14.48 10.50
N HIS A 115 -2.08 14.00 9.89
CA HIS A 115 -2.41 12.56 9.87
C HIS A 115 -1.36 11.72 9.13
N GLY A 116 -0.60 12.32 8.21
CA GLY A 116 0.54 11.69 7.55
C GLY A 116 1.63 11.23 8.51
N LEU A 117 1.84 11.93 9.65
CA LEU A 117 2.76 11.54 10.71
C LEU A 117 2.44 10.15 11.28
N ALA A 118 1.15 9.87 11.52
CA ALA A 118 0.70 8.56 11.99
C ALA A 118 1.16 7.43 11.05
N THR A 119 0.99 7.62 9.74
CA THR A 119 1.39 6.64 8.72
C THR A 119 2.90 6.51 8.57
N ALA A 120 3.64 7.61 8.81
CA ALA A 120 5.10 7.62 8.80
C ALA A 120 5.68 6.76 9.92
N ILE A 121 5.04 6.80 11.10
CA ILE A 121 5.50 6.09 12.31
C ILE A 121 5.09 4.62 12.25
N TYR A 122 3.81 4.35 12.08
CA TYR A 122 3.26 3.01 12.29
C TYR A 122 3.77 1.99 11.28
N GLY A 123 3.94 2.40 10.00
CA GLY A 123 4.36 1.49 8.93
C GLY A 123 5.71 0.82 9.18
N PRO A 124 6.83 1.55 9.27
CA PRO A 124 8.15 0.98 9.46
C PRO A 124 8.33 0.39 10.86
N VAL A 125 7.81 1.04 11.91
CA VAL A 125 8.06 0.63 13.30
C VAL A 125 7.39 -0.70 13.63
N THR A 126 6.15 -0.96 13.18
CA THR A 126 5.47 -2.25 13.39
C THR A 126 6.19 -3.39 12.68
N LEU A 127 6.64 -3.20 11.43
CA LEU A 127 7.39 -4.23 10.70
C LEU A 127 8.72 -4.55 11.37
N ALA A 128 9.45 -3.52 11.81
CA ALA A 128 10.70 -3.70 12.51
C ALA A 128 10.48 -4.42 13.86
N TYR A 129 9.47 -4.03 14.62
CA TYR A 129 9.11 -4.67 15.88
C TYR A 129 8.80 -6.17 15.70
N VAL A 130 7.96 -6.53 14.71
CA VAL A 130 7.64 -7.93 14.41
C VAL A 130 8.88 -8.72 14.01
N ALA A 131 9.77 -8.12 13.20
CA ALA A 131 11.01 -8.75 12.77
C ALA A 131 11.97 -9.04 13.94
N GLU A 132 12.00 -8.16 14.95
CA GLU A 132 12.84 -8.31 16.16
C GLU A 132 12.28 -9.36 17.13
N LEU A 133 10.95 -9.54 17.19
CA LEU A 133 10.33 -10.52 18.08
C LEU A 133 10.70 -11.97 17.77
N SER A 134 11.00 -12.29 16.53
CA SER A 134 11.16 -13.67 16.09
C SER A 134 12.28 -13.83 15.04
N PRO A 135 13.56 -13.71 15.42
CA PRO A 135 14.67 -13.80 14.46
C PRO A 135 14.68 -15.10 13.65
N ASN A 136 14.36 -16.23 14.30
CA ASN A 136 14.41 -17.57 13.68
C ASN A 136 13.17 -17.92 12.83
N ARG A 137 12.07 -17.15 12.96
CA ARG A 137 10.81 -17.33 12.19
C ARG A 137 10.35 -15.99 11.61
N ARG A 138 11.28 -15.18 11.19
CA ARG A 138 11.01 -13.79 10.76
C ARG A 138 10.05 -13.75 9.56
N ALA A 139 10.29 -14.55 8.54
CA ALA A 139 9.46 -14.58 7.33
C ALA A 139 8.03 -15.06 7.64
N GLU A 140 7.87 -16.13 8.40
CA GLU A 140 6.57 -16.65 8.83
C GLU A 140 5.75 -15.60 9.60
N ARG A 141 6.38 -14.94 10.59
CA ARG A 141 5.71 -13.93 11.40
C ARG A 141 5.34 -12.68 10.61
N LEU A 142 6.21 -12.23 9.71
CA LEU A 142 5.89 -11.11 8.81
C LEU A 142 4.77 -11.46 7.84
N ALA A 143 4.67 -12.72 7.39
CA ALA A 143 3.57 -13.18 6.53
C ALA A 143 2.23 -13.16 7.28
N TRP A 144 2.15 -13.75 8.48
CA TRP A 144 0.93 -13.71 9.32
C TRP A 144 0.51 -12.28 9.68
N PHE A 145 1.48 -11.45 10.07
CA PHE A 145 1.24 -10.04 10.34
C PHE A 145 0.72 -9.29 9.11
N GLY A 146 1.30 -9.58 7.93
CA GLY A 146 0.84 -9.02 6.66
C GLY A 146 -0.59 -9.42 6.29
N MET A 147 -0.96 -10.69 6.53
CA MET A 147 -2.33 -11.17 6.31
C MET A 147 -3.33 -10.44 7.21
N ALA A 148 -3.06 -10.32 8.50
CA ALA A 148 -3.91 -9.57 9.43
C ALA A 148 -4.04 -8.09 9.03
N ARG A 149 -2.92 -7.46 8.65
CA ARG A 149 -2.90 -6.09 8.13
C ARG A 149 -3.78 -5.93 6.89
N ASN A 150 -3.69 -6.88 5.95
CA ASN A 150 -4.44 -6.84 4.71
C ASN A 150 -5.94 -7.04 4.94
N ALA A 151 -6.36 -7.81 5.95
CA ALA A 151 -7.76 -7.92 6.33
C ALA A 151 -8.37 -6.55 6.68
N GLY A 152 -7.60 -5.63 7.26
CA GLY A 152 -8.03 -4.26 7.53
C GLY A 152 -8.39 -3.45 6.27
N TYR A 153 -7.78 -3.76 5.12
CA TYR A 153 -8.13 -3.13 3.83
C TYR A 153 -9.47 -3.64 3.27
N ILE A 154 -9.94 -4.80 3.72
CA ILE A 154 -11.28 -5.33 3.39
C ILE A 154 -12.32 -4.76 4.34
N VAL A 155 -12.08 -4.89 5.65
CA VAL A 155 -13.02 -4.52 6.71
C VAL A 155 -13.27 -3.00 6.70
N GLY A 156 -12.23 -2.19 6.55
CA GLY A 156 -12.34 -0.73 6.62
C GLY A 156 -13.35 -0.15 5.63
N PRO A 157 -13.18 -0.31 4.31
CA PRO A 157 -14.11 0.22 3.31
C PRO A 157 -15.53 -0.34 3.43
N ALA A 158 -15.68 -1.65 3.73
CA ALA A 158 -16.98 -2.26 3.92
C ALA A 158 -17.74 -1.64 5.12
N ALA A 159 -17.05 -1.50 6.26
CA ALA A 159 -17.65 -0.88 7.45
C ALA A 159 -17.98 0.60 7.21
N ALA A 160 -17.08 1.38 6.58
CA ALA A 160 -17.35 2.77 6.26
C ALA A 160 -18.55 2.92 5.33
N GLY A 161 -18.64 2.11 4.26
CA GLY A 161 -19.77 2.13 3.33
C GLY A 161 -21.10 1.79 4.02
N GLY A 162 -21.09 0.78 4.90
CA GLY A 162 -22.27 0.41 5.68
C GLY A 162 -22.72 1.50 6.67
N MET A 163 -21.78 2.09 7.40
CA MET A 163 -22.09 3.15 8.38
C MET A 163 -22.60 4.43 7.71
N LEU A 164 -22.05 4.81 6.59
CA LEU A 164 -22.45 6.01 5.84
C LEU A 164 -23.87 5.94 5.25
N LEU A 165 -24.55 4.79 5.33
CA LEU A 165 -25.97 4.70 4.97
C LEU A 165 -26.87 5.43 5.99
N THR A 166 -26.47 5.48 7.26
CA THR A 166 -27.30 5.95 8.38
C THR A 166 -26.61 6.97 9.26
N ILE A 167 -25.30 7.12 9.13
CA ILE A 167 -24.46 7.95 10.01
C ILE A 167 -23.73 8.99 9.16
N ASP A 168 -23.67 10.23 9.63
CA ASP A 168 -22.98 11.31 8.97
C ASP A 168 -21.44 11.13 8.97
N PRO A 169 -20.73 11.71 8.00
CA PRO A 169 -19.28 11.54 7.86
C PRO A 169 -18.46 11.90 9.09
N VAL A 170 -18.84 12.96 9.82
CA VAL A 170 -18.09 13.43 11.00
C VAL A 170 -18.24 12.44 12.16
N THR A 171 -19.43 11.89 12.35
CA THR A 171 -19.67 10.84 13.35
C THR A 171 -18.91 9.55 12.99
N VAL A 172 -18.82 9.19 11.69
CA VAL A 172 -18.00 8.03 11.27
C VAL A 172 -16.51 8.29 11.57
N PHE A 173 -15.97 9.50 11.36
CA PHE A 173 -14.61 9.83 11.79
C PHE A 173 -14.44 9.70 13.32
N THR A 174 -15.45 10.09 14.10
CA THR A 174 -15.44 9.91 15.56
C THR A 174 -15.33 8.44 15.93
N VAL A 175 -16.10 7.56 15.28
CA VAL A 175 -16.00 6.09 15.46
C VAL A 175 -14.61 5.58 15.07
N VAL A 176 -14.02 6.07 13.98
CA VAL A 176 -12.64 5.75 13.57
C VAL A 176 -11.64 6.12 14.67
N GLY A 177 -11.80 7.28 15.30
CA GLY A 177 -10.99 7.71 16.44
C GLY A 177 -11.14 6.78 17.65
N LEU A 178 -12.37 6.46 18.04
CA LEU A 178 -12.67 5.54 19.15
C LEU A 178 -12.11 4.14 18.91
N LEU A 179 -12.27 3.59 17.72
CA LEU A 179 -11.67 2.31 17.34
C LEU A 179 -10.14 2.36 17.41
N SER A 180 -9.54 3.47 16.97
CA SER A 180 -8.09 3.65 17.06
C SER A 180 -7.61 3.76 18.50
N CYS A 181 -8.41 4.32 19.42
CA CYS A 181 -8.11 4.33 20.86
C CYS A 181 -8.02 2.91 21.43
N ALA A 182 -8.81 1.95 20.94
CA ALA A 182 -8.71 0.56 21.41
C ALA A 182 -7.33 -0.06 21.16
N ALA A 183 -6.56 0.44 20.19
CA ALA A 183 -5.21 -0.03 19.91
C ALA A 183 -4.19 0.36 21.02
N PHE A 184 -4.51 1.34 21.89
CA PHE A 184 -3.63 1.67 22.99
C PHE A 184 -3.45 0.48 23.95
N LEU A 185 -4.52 -0.27 24.23
CA LEU A 185 -4.45 -1.40 25.14
C LEU A 185 -3.37 -2.43 24.74
N PRO A 186 -3.41 -3.01 23.55
CA PRO A 186 -2.37 -3.94 23.14
C PRO A 186 -0.98 -3.29 23.01
N VAL A 187 -0.89 -2.01 22.60
CA VAL A 187 0.42 -1.32 22.47
C VAL A 187 1.05 -1.06 23.86
N LEU A 188 0.26 -0.73 24.87
CA LEU A 188 0.73 -0.55 26.24
C LEU A 188 1.28 -1.85 26.85
N LEU A 189 0.76 -3.00 26.41
CA LEU A 189 1.20 -4.32 26.86
C LEU A 189 2.44 -4.85 26.12
N LEU A 190 2.94 -4.11 25.11
CA LEU A 190 4.14 -4.51 24.38
C LEU A 190 5.38 -4.34 25.25
N PRO A 191 6.28 -5.33 25.33
CA PRO A 191 7.60 -5.15 25.91
C PRO A 191 8.46 -4.22 25.02
N GLU A 192 9.38 -3.48 25.63
CA GLU A 192 10.37 -2.75 24.84
C GLU A 192 11.33 -3.76 24.18
N THR A 193 11.59 -3.59 22.89
CA THR A 193 12.61 -4.36 22.20
C THR A 193 13.98 -3.83 22.57
N GLN A 194 14.92 -4.75 22.88
CA GLN A 194 16.20 -4.44 23.51
C GLN A 194 16.98 -3.33 22.80
N ARG A 195 17.36 -2.32 23.59
CA ARG A 195 18.24 -1.21 23.18
C ARG A 195 19.67 -1.65 22.83
N ASP A 196 20.11 -2.82 23.29
CA ASP A 196 21.52 -3.23 23.26
C ASP A 196 22.01 -3.78 21.92
N ALA A 197 21.10 -4.18 21.02
CA ALA A 197 21.50 -4.77 19.75
C ALA A 197 21.82 -3.74 18.64
N VAL A 198 21.51 -2.47 18.80
CA VAL A 198 21.53 -1.47 17.71
C VAL A 198 22.45 -0.27 18.00
N ARG A 199 23.51 -0.44 18.78
CA ARG A 199 24.69 0.43 18.65
C ARG A 199 25.52 0.14 17.38
N LYS A 200 24.99 -0.60 16.43
CA LYS A 200 25.58 -0.70 15.10
C LYS A 200 25.45 0.67 14.43
N ARG A 201 26.61 1.22 14.10
CA ARG A 201 26.80 2.49 13.39
C ARG A 201 25.68 2.68 12.40
N LEU A 202 24.96 3.82 12.52
CA LEU A 202 24.06 4.25 11.47
C LEU A 202 24.82 4.13 10.15
N PRO A 203 24.22 3.57 9.09
CA PRO A 203 24.82 3.72 7.78
C PRO A 203 25.02 5.23 7.62
N ILE A 204 26.28 5.62 7.46
CA ILE A 204 26.65 7.01 7.19
C ILE A 204 25.77 7.39 6.00
N LEU A 205 25.24 8.58 5.96
CA LEU A 205 24.39 9.08 4.86
C LEU A 205 24.99 8.69 3.48
N ARG A 206 26.31 8.64 3.42
CA ARG A 206 27.11 8.16 2.30
C ARG A 206 26.81 6.70 1.93
N ASP A 207 26.67 5.77 2.89
CA ASP A 207 26.42 4.34 2.62
C ASP A 207 24.96 4.14 2.18
N ALA A 208 24.02 4.92 2.75
CA ALA A 208 22.64 4.95 2.29
C ALA A 208 22.53 5.49 0.87
N VAL A 209 23.23 6.57 0.54
CA VAL A 209 23.28 7.14 -0.82
C VAL A 209 24.00 6.17 -1.79
N ALA A 210 25.10 5.55 -1.37
CA ALA A 210 25.80 4.55 -2.20
C ALA A 210 24.92 3.32 -2.48
N SER A 211 24.15 2.87 -1.49
CA SER A 211 23.18 1.77 -1.64
C SER A 211 22.01 2.17 -2.56
N LEU A 212 21.50 3.39 -2.44
CA LEU A 212 20.49 3.92 -3.36
C LEU A 212 21.04 4.01 -4.78
N TRP A 213 22.29 4.44 -4.94
CA TRP A 213 22.95 4.52 -6.24
C TRP A 213 23.17 3.14 -6.87
N SER A 214 23.63 2.14 -6.10
CA SER A 214 23.82 0.77 -6.59
C SER A 214 22.50 0.08 -6.94
N GLY A 215 21.49 0.18 -6.07
CA GLY A 215 20.15 -0.33 -6.35
C GLY A 215 19.45 0.39 -7.52
N GLY A 216 19.73 1.70 -7.68
CA GLY A 216 19.23 2.52 -8.78
C GLY A 216 19.84 2.20 -10.16
N ARG A 217 20.92 1.40 -10.24
CA ARG A 217 21.48 0.92 -11.51
C ARG A 217 20.77 -0.30 -12.09
N SER A 218 19.94 -0.99 -11.30
CA SER A 218 19.24 -2.18 -11.76
C SER A 218 18.02 -1.82 -12.61
N THR A 219 18.03 -2.18 -13.87
CA THR A 219 16.88 -2.05 -14.78
C THR A 219 15.63 -2.78 -14.23
N ALA A 220 15.82 -3.91 -13.57
CA ALA A 220 14.73 -4.67 -12.94
C ALA A 220 14.03 -3.86 -11.83
N VAL A 221 14.77 -3.07 -11.05
CA VAL A 221 14.21 -2.19 -10.01
C VAL A 221 13.38 -1.08 -10.62
N TRP A 222 13.87 -0.42 -11.67
CA TRP A 222 13.14 0.65 -12.36
C TRP A 222 11.89 0.14 -13.05
N LEU A 223 11.95 -1.02 -13.69
CA LEU A 223 10.79 -1.66 -14.30
C LEU A 223 9.76 -2.06 -13.26
N ALA A 224 10.15 -2.83 -12.25
CA ALA A 224 9.23 -3.25 -11.18
C ALA A 224 8.61 -2.04 -10.48
N GLY A 225 9.43 -1.04 -10.14
CA GLY A 225 8.98 0.18 -9.51
C GLY A 225 8.04 1.01 -10.38
N GLY A 226 8.35 1.16 -11.67
CA GLY A 226 7.50 1.88 -12.65
C GLY A 226 6.16 1.18 -12.86
N MET A 227 6.16 -0.15 -12.98
CA MET A 227 4.94 -0.95 -13.10
C MET A 227 4.07 -0.88 -11.83
N GLU A 228 4.68 -0.97 -10.64
CA GLU A 228 3.94 -0.75 -9.38
C GLU A 228 3.42 0.69 -9.27
N ALA A 229 4.22 1.68 -9.60
CA ALA A 229 3.81 3.09 -9.58
C ALA A 229 2.59 3.33 -10.48
N GLY A 230 2.62 2.86 -11.73
CA GLY A 230 1.50 2.97 -12.67
C GLY A 230 0.24 2.25 -12.15
N THR A 231 0.40 1.03 -11.65
CA THR A 231 -0.70 0.25 -11.06
C THR A 231 -1.32 0.98 -9.87
N PHE A 232 -0.49 1.46 -8.92
CA PHE A 232 -0.99 2.21 -7.76
C PHE A 232 -1.56 3.58 -8.12
N MET A 233 -1.06 4.21 -9.18
CA MET A 233 -1.64 5.44 -9.73
C MET A 233 -3.10 5.21 -10.15
N ALA A 234 -3.38 4.18 -10.92
CA ALA A 234 -4.72 3.80 -11.35
C ALA A 234 -5.64 3.44 -10.17
N LEU A 235 -5.15 2.60 -9.25
CA LEU A 235 -5.91 2.17 -8.07
C LEU A 235 -6.28 3.32 -7.14
N TYR A 236 -5.34 4.25 -6.91
CA TYR A 236 -5.58 5.37 -6.00
C TYR A 236 -6.41 6.48 -6.64
N ALA A 237 -6.32 6.69 -7.95
CA ALA A 237 -7.28 7.51 -8.68
C ALA A 237 -8.70 6.95 -8.54
N THR A 238 -8.89 5.65 -8.73
CA THR A 238 -10.19 4.99 -8.53
C THR A 238 -10.68 5.13 -7.09
N LYS A 239 -9.83 4.90 -6.08
CA LYS A 239 -10.20 5.06 -4.66
C LYS A 239 -10.61 6.49 -4.30
N THR A 240 -10.12 7.48 -5.02
CA THR A 240 -10.40 8.90 -4.77
C THR A 240 -11.69 9.34 -5.46
N PHE A 241 -11.90 8.97 -6.72
CA PHE A 241 -12.96 9.58 -7.54
C PHE A 241 -14.17 8.67 -7.75
N LEU A 242 -14.04 7.34 -7.67
CA LEU A 242 -15.18 6.43 -7.79
C LEU A 242 -16.27 6.69 -6.73
N PRO A 243 -15.96 7.03 -5.45
CA PRO A 243 -17.01 7.28 -4.47
C PRO A 243 -17.97 8.41 -4.89
N GLY A 244 -17.44 9.56 -5.27
CA GLY A 244 -18.24 10.69 -5.73
C GLY A 244 -19.02 10.40 -7.01
N TYR A 245 -18.36 9.81 -8.00
CA TYR A 245 -18.97 9.41 -9.25
C TYR A 245 -20.10 8.41 -9.05
N ALA A 246 -19.89 7.37 -8.24
CA ALA A 246 -20.87 6.33 -7.99
C ALA A 246 -22.14 6.90 -7.32
N LEU A 247 -21.98 7.81 -6.34
CA LEU A 247 -23.12 8.49 -5.72
C LEU A 247 -23.87 9.38 -6.72
N ALA A 248 -23.15 10.12 -7.56
CA ALA A 248 -23.75 10.93 -8.62
C ALA A 248 -24.49 10.08 -9.66
N ALA A 249 -24.02 8.85 -9.91
CA ALA A 249 -24.68 7.86 -10.76
C ALA A 249 -25.86 7.12 -10.08
N GLY A 250 -26.22 7.47 -8.83
CA GLY A 250 -27.35 6.90 -8.10
C GLY A 250 -27.03 5.62 -7.33
N PHE A 251 -25.76 5.21 -7.22
CA PHE A 251 -25.39 4.10 -6.36
C PHE A 251 -25.35 4.52 -4.88
N ASN A 252 -25.66 3.60 -3.99
CA ASN A 252 -25.50 3.86 -2.57
C ASN A 252 -24.04 3.69 -2.12
N VAL A 253 -23.70 4.35 -1.02
CA VAL A 253 -22.32 4.35 -0.49
C VAL A 253 -21.86 2.97 0.01
N ALA A 254 -22.78 2.12 0.46
CA ALA A 254 -22.43 0.75 0.87
C ALA A 254 -21.93 -0.09 -0.31
N LEU A 255 -22.51 0.11 -1.49
CA LEU A 255 -22.02 -0.54 -2.71
C LEU A 255 -20.58 -0.11 -3.07
N VAL A 256 -20.26 1.17 -2.85
CA VAL A 256 -18.89 1.69 -3.04
C VAL A 256 -17.93 1.06 -2.03
N GLY A 257 -18.33 0.96 -0.76
CA GLY A 257 -17.55 0.26 0.27
C GLY A 257 -17.33 -1.22 -0.07
N ALA A 258 -18.41 -1.89 -0.52
CA ALA A 258 -18.35 -3.29 -0.97
C ALA A 258 -17.44 -3.47 -2.20
N PHE A 259 -17.46 -2.54 -3.17
CA PHE A 259 -16.56 -2.56 -4.32
C PHE A 259 -15.09 -2.65 -3.88
N PHE A 260 -14.64 -1.78 -3.00
CA PHE A 260 -13.26 -1.79 -2.54
C PHE A 260 -12.94 -2.98 -1.64
N ALA A 261 -13.89 -3.45 -0.85
CA ALA A 261 -13.72 -4.66 -0.05
C ALA A 261 -13.58 -5.92 -0.94
N VAL A 262 -14.42 -6.07 -1.96
CA VAL A 262 -14.34 -7.16 -2.94
C VAL A 262 -13.03 -7.10 -3.72
N GLN A 263 -12.65 -5.92 -4.21
CA GLN A 263 -11.38 -5.72 -4.92
C GLN A 263 -10.18 -6.21 -4.09
N GLU A 264 -10.08 -5.79 -2.82
CA GLU A 264 -8.98 -6.19 -1.94
C GLU A 264 -9.07 -7.68 -1.53
N ALA A 265 -10.28 -8.20 -1.31
CA ALA A 265 -10.47 -9.62 -1.00
C ALA A 265 -10.01 -10.52 -2.16
N VAL A 266 -10.41 -10.20 -3.39
CA VAL A 266 -9.97 -10.92 -4.60
C VAL A 266 -8.46 -10.82 -4.76
N HIS A 267 -7.87 -9.62 -4.59
CA HIS A 267 -6.42 -9.44 -4.63
C HIS A 267 -5.71 -10.37 -3.62
N ILE A 268 -6.15 -10.40 -2.36
CA ILE A 268 -5.52 -11.20 -1.31
C ILE A 268 -5.67 -12.71 -1.58
N VAL A 269 -6.88 -13.15 -1.94
CA VAL A 269 -7.19 -14.56 -2.20
C VAL A 269 -6.45 -15.07 -3.43
N LEU A 270 -6.40 -14.29 -4.51
CA LEU A 270 -5.74 -14.67 -5.75
C LEU A 270 -4.23 -14.41 -5.76
N ASN A 271 -3.66 -13.73 -4.76
CA ASN A 271 -2.24 -13.41 -4.71
C ASN A 271 -1.31 -14.64 -4.87
N PRO A 272 -1.56 -15.80 -4.20
CA PRO A 272 -0.76 -17.00 -4.43
C PRO A 272 -0.94 -17.60 -5.85
N VAL A 273 -2.13 -17.45 -6.44
CA VAL A 273 -2.40 -17.91 -7.81
C VAL A 273 -1.65 -17.03 -8.82
N GLY A 274 -1.71 -15.71 -8.64
CA GLY A 274 -0.97 -14.74 -9.46
C GLY A 274 0.55 -14.98 -9.42
N GLY A 275 1.09 -15.27 -8.23
CA GLY A 275 2.49 -15.67 -8.08
C GLY A 275 2.83 -16.92 -8.88
N ARG A 276 2.02 -18.00 -8.77
CA ARG A 276 2.21 -19.23 -9.55
C ARG A 276 2.12 -19.02 -11.07
N ILE A 277 1.23 -18.12 -11.51
CA ILE A 277 1.15 -17.74 -12.92
C ILE A 277 2.46 -17.05 -13.32
N GLY A 278 2.93 -16.08 -12.51
CA GLY A 278 4.23 -15.42 -12.73
C GLY A 278 5.40 -16.38 -12.83
N ASP A 279 5.46 -17.41 -11.95
CA ASP A 279 6.49 -18.44 -11.99
C ASP A 279 6.45 -19.27 -13.29
N ARG A 280 5.24 -19.56 -13.81
CA ARG A 280 5.07 -20.40 -15.01
C ARG A 280 5.28 -19.64 -16.32
N VAL A 281 4.68 -18.45 -16.47
CA VAL A 281 4.74 -17.67 -17.73
C VAL A 281 5.90 -16.69 -17.76
N GLY A 282 6.55 -16.47 -16.61
CA GLY A 282 7.58 -15.46 -16.39
C GLY A 282 7.01 -14.14 -15.89
N TYR A 283 7.69 -13.54 -14.93
CA TYR A 283 7.25 -12.31 -14.24
C TYR A 283 7.08 -11.13 -15.20
N VAL A 284 7.92 -11.06 -16.22
CA VAL A 284 7.91 -10.01 -17.25
C VAL A 284 6.72 -10.14 -18.21
N VAL A 285 6.01 -11.27 -18.21
CA VAL A 285 4.76 -11.49 -18.95
C VAL A 285 3.54 -11.32 -18.03
N ALA A 286 3.62 -11.83 -16.81
CA ALA A 286 2.51 -11.76 -15.85
C ALA A 286 2.14 -10.31 -15.48
N VAL A 287 3.13 -9.42 -15.33
CA VAL A 287 2.88 -8.01 -14.99
C VAL A 287 2.14 -7.26 -16.10
N PRO A 288 2.56 -7.28 -17.38
CA PRO A 288 1.79 -6.70 -18.47
C PRO A 288 0.36 -7.24 -18.59
N LEU A 289 0.14 -8.54 -18.32
CA LEU A 289 -1.22 -9.10 -18.30
C LEU A 289 -2.08 -8.47 -17.20
N GLY A 290 -1.54 -8.31 -15.99
CA GLY A 290 -2.22 -7.60 -14.90
C GLY A 290 -2.47 -6.11 -15.24
N MET A 291 -1.51 -5.43 -15.82
CA MET A 291 -1.67 -4.04 -16.28
C MET A 291 -2.73 -3.92 -17.39
N ALA A 292 -2.78 -4.85 -18.33
CA ALA A 292 -3.79 -4.88 -19.38
C ALA A 292 -5.21 -5.15 -18.82
N ALA A 293 -5.32 -6.03 -17.81
CA ALA A 293 -6.58 -6.24 -17.10
C ALA A 293 -7.05 -4.96 -16.39
N LEU A 294 -6.13 -4.19 -15.79
CA LEU A 294 -6.43 -2.89 -15.20
C LEU A 294 -6.80 -1.84 -16.27
N ALA A 295 -6.08 -1.84 -17.40
CA ALA A 295 -6.38 -0.99 -18.55
C ALA A 295 -7.79 -1.22 -19.10
N LEU A 296 -8.27 -2.46 -19.07
CA LEU A 296 -9.65 -2.81 -19.42
C LEU A 296 -10.65 -2.37 -18.33
N ALA A 297 -10.31 -2.54 -17.06
CA ALA A 297 -11.20 -2.23 -15.94
C ALA A 297 -11.52 -0.72 -15.85
N LEU A 298 -10.52 0.14 -16.05
CA LEU A 298 -10.66 1.59 -15.83
C LEU A 298 -11.74 2.24 -16.73
N PRO A 299 -11.78 2.05 -18.06
CA PRO A 299 -12.80 2.65 -18.92
C PRO A 299 -14.20 2.03 -18.70
N LEU A 300 -14.30 0.86 -18.06
CA LEU A 300 -15.59 0.24 -17.73
C LEU A 300 -16.24 0.84 -16.47
N LEU A 301 -15.46 1.49 -15.58
CA LEU A 301 -16.00 2.13 -14.38
C LEU A 301 -17.10 3.15 -14.68
N PRO A 302 -16.90 4.12 -15.60
CA PRO A 302 -17.92 5.12 -15.91
C PRO A 302 -19.10 4.57 -16.73
N VAL A 303 -19.00 3.35 -17.26
CA VAL A 303 -20.08 2.71 -18.03
C VAL A 303 -20.95 1.81 -17.15
N ALA A 304 -20.49 1.50 -15.92
CA ALA A 304 -21.23 0.65 -15.01
C ALA A 304 -22.48 1.38 -14.48
N ALA A 305 -23.64 1.02 -15.02
CA ALA A 305 -24.92 1.62 -14.66
C ALA A 305 -25.69 0.84 -13.58
N ARG A 306 -25.22 -0.33 -13.19
CA ARG A 306 -25.91 -1.25 -12.24
C ARG A 306 -24.90 -1.91 -11.29
N PRO A 307 -25.33 -2.29 -10.06
CA PRO A 307 -24.47 -3.06 -9.14
C PRO A 307 -23.89 -4.32 -9.78
N LEU A 308 -24.67 -5.00 -10.60
CA LEU A 308 -24.27 -6.23 -11.30
C LEU A 308 -23.12 -6.02 -12.29
N THR A 309 -22.99 -4.81 -12.86
CA THR A 309 -21.88 -4.45 -13.77
C THR A 309 -20.69 -3.87 -13.02
N LEU A 310 -20.90 -3.24 -11.86
CA LEU A 310 -19.83 -2.64 -11.08
C LEU A 310 -18.98 -3.70 -10.32
N MET A 311 -19.60 -4.73 -9.74
CA MET A 311 -18.89 -5.75 -8.96
C MET A 311 -17.89 -6.59 -9.79
N PRO A 312 -18.18 -7.05 -11.02
CA PRO A 312 -17.18 -7.71 -11.87
C PRO A 312 -15.94 -6.86 -12.14
N ILE A 313 -16.08 -5.52 -12.20
CA ILE A 313 -14.94 -4.62 -12.36
C ILE A 313 -14.06 -4.65 -11.10
N ALA A 314 -14.64 -4.69 -9.90
CA ALA A 314 -13.88 -4.86 -8.66
C ALA A 314 -13.09 -6.18 -8.66
N VAL A 315 -13.71 -7.28 -9.09
CA VAL A 315 -13.07 -8.59 -9.24
C VAL A 315 -11.90 -8.51 -10.23
N LEU A 316 -12.12 -7.90 -11.41
CA LEU A 316 -11.09 -7.74 -12.43
C LEU A 316 -9.91 -6.91 -11.91
N MET A 317 -10.17 -5.81 -11.20
CA MET A 317 -9.13 -4.97 -10.59
C MET A 317 -8.35 -5.72 -9.50
N GLY A 318 -9.02 -6.54 -8.68
CA GLY A 318 -8.38 -7.37 -7.66
C GLY A 318 -7.50 -8.47 -8.29
N ALA A 319 -8.00 -9.13 -9.34
CA ALA A 319 -7.24 -10.12 -10.10
C ALA A 319 -6.01 -9.49 -10.79
N ALA A 320 -6.16 -8.30 -11.36
CA ALA A 320 -5.05 -7.54 -11.94
C ALA A 320 -3.92 -7.30 -10.93
N GLN A 321 -4.27 -6.87 -9.72
CA GLN A 321 -3.31 -6.66 -8.62
C GLN A 321 -2.58 -7.93 -8.23
N SER A 322 -3.29 -9.06 -8.19
CA SER A 322 -2.72 -10.37 -7.83
C SER A 322 -1.68 -10.87 -8.83
N LEU A 323 -1.75 -10.43 -10.09
CA LEU A 323 -0.73 -10.71 -11.11
C LEU A 323 0.48 -9.77 -11.00
N VAL A 324 0.24 -8.48 -10.75
CA VAL A 324 1.30 -7.46 -10.74
C VAL A 324 2.20 -7.59 -9.51
N PHE A 325 1.63 -7.56 -8.30
CA PHE A 325 2.43 -7.35 -7.09
C PHE A 325 3.37 -8.52 -6.74
N PRO A 326 2.97 -9.79 -6.75
CA PRO A 326 3.92 -10.86 -6.49
C PRO A 326 4.97 -10.97 -7.58
N SER A 327 4.60 -10.70 -8.84
CA SER A 327 5.52 -10.80 -9.98
C SER A 327 6.58 -9.68 -9.98
N THR A 328 6.25 -8.46 -9.55
CA THR A 328 7.24 -7.38 -9.41
C THR A 328 8.24 -7.66 -8.29
N ILE A 329 7.77 -8.19 -7.15
CA ILE A 329 8.64 -8.61 -6.04
C ILE A 329 9.58 -9.73 -6.50
N ALA A 330 9.06 -10.75 -7.18
CA ALA A 330 9.84 -11.86 -7.68
C ALA A 330 10.84 -11.44 -8.76
N LEU A 331 10.46 -10.50 -9.65
CA LEU A 331 11.35 -9.94 -10.67
C LEU A 331 12.58 -9.26 -10.05
N VAL A 332 12.38 -8.46 -9.01
CA VAL A 332 13.50 -7.81 -8.29
C VAL A 332 14.36 -8.85 -7.59
N SER A 333 13.73 -9.81 -6.89
CA SER A 333 14.46 -10.86 -6.16
C SER A 333 15.28 -11.76 -7.07
N ALA A 334 14.85 -11.97 -8.32
CA ALA A 334 15.54 -12.82 -9.30
C ALA A 334 16.68 -12.11 -10.06
N ARG A 335 16.68 -10.77 -10.10
CA ARG A 335 17.59 -9.99 -10.94
C ARG A 335 18.54 -9.05 -10.16
N VAL A 336 18.37 -8.96 -8.84
CA VAL A 336 19.16 -8.08 -7.98
C VAL A 336 19.99 -8.95 -7.02
N ASP A 337 21.26 -8.62 -6.86
CA ASP A 337 22.14 -9.31 -5.92
C ASP A 337 21.60 -9.31 -4.51
N GLU A 338 21.80 -10.40 -3.76
CA GLU A 338 21.32 -10.57 -2.38
C GLU A 338 21.65 -9.37 -1.47
N ARG A 339 22.82 -8.77 -1.62
CA ARG A 339 23.28 -7.61 -0.86
C ARG A 339 22.48 -6.33 -1.17
N SER A 340 21.88 -6.24 -2.34
CA SER A 340 21.17 -5.07 -2.86
C SER A 340 19.64 -5.24 -2.89
N ILE A 341 19.09 -6.45 -2.61
CA ILE A 341 17.66 -6.73 -2.65
C ILE A 341 16.88 -5.78 -1.74
N ALA A 342 17.32 -5.59 -0.50
CA ALA A 342 16.64 -4.72 0.45
C ALA A 342 16.54 -3.26 -0.05
N THR A 343 17.61 -2.76 -0.67
CA THR A 343 17.66 -1.41 -1.28
C THR A 343 16.76 -1.34 -2.51
N GLY A 344 16.82 -2.36 -3.38
CA GLY A 344 15.96 -2.45 -4.56
C GLY A 344 14.49 -2.43 -4.19
N MET A 345 14.08 -3.24 -3.20
CA MET A 345 12.72 -3.25 -2.67
C MET A 345 12.31 -1.92 -2.04
N GLY A 346 13.24 -1.23 -1.38
CA GLY A 346 13.02 0.12 -0.85
C GLY A 346 12.72 1.15 -1.94
N LEU A 347 13.47 1.11 -3.07
CA LEU A 347 13.24 1.95 -4.24
C LEU A 347 11.89 1.64 -4.89
N VAL A 348 11.56 0.37 -5.12
CA VAL A 348 10.25 -0.04 -5.63
C VAL A 348 9.13 0.47 -4.70
N GLY A 349 9.30 0.34 -3.39
CA GLY A 349 8.35 0.87 -2.40
C GLY A 349 8.19 2.40 -2.45
N THR A 350 9.26 3.13 -2.76
CA THR A 350 9.22 4.59 -2.96
C THR A 350 8.46 4.95 -4.22
N MET A 351 8.75 4.30 -5.35
CA MET A 351 8.06 4.51 -6.62
C MET A 351 6.56 4.16 -6.52
N LYS A 352 6.23 3.06 -5.85
CA LYS A 352 4.87 2.69 -5.48
C LYS A 352 4.14 3.81 -4.70
N ASN A 353 4.80 4.40 -3.70
CA ASN A 353 4.20 5.51 -2.95
C ASN A 353 4.07 6.78 -3.82
N ALA A 354 5.01 7.04 -4.72
CA ALA A 354 4.89 8.10 -5.71
C ALA A 354 3.64 7.89 -6.61
N GLY A 355 3.38 6.66 -7.08
CA GLY A 355 2.16 6.32 -7.81
C GLY A 355 0.87 6.60 -7.00
N LYS A 356 0.88 6.26 -5.69
CA LYS A 356 -0.26 6.56 -4.79
C LYS A 356 -0.52 8.05 -4.61
N VAL A 357 0.51 8.88 -4.70
CA VAL A 357 0.41 10.34 -4.63
C VAL A 357 0.00 10.91 -6.00
N ALA A 358 0.67 10.49 -7.05
CA ALA A 358 0.45 11.00 -8.40
C ALA A 358 -0.95 10.66 -8.94
N GLY A 359 -1.47 9.46 -8.61
CA GLY A 359 -2.76 8.99 -9.13
C GLY A 359 -3.91 9.94 -8.87
N PRO A 360 -4.23 10.25 -7.60
CA PRO A 360 -5.31 11.19 -7.29
C PRO A 360 -5.04 12.61 -7.82
N VAL A 361 -3.79 13.08 -7.78
CA VAL A 361 -3.43 14.43 -8.24
C VAL A 361 -3.63 14.57 -9.76
N ILE A 362 -3.09 13.61 -10.52
CA ILE A 362 -3.21 13.62 -11.99
C ILE A 362 -4.68 13.40 -12.40
N ALA A 363 -5.36 12.42 -11.80
CA ALA A 363 -6.76 12.16 -12.11
C ALA A 363 -7.65 13.37 -11.75
N GLY A 364 -7.43 14.02 -10.61
CA GLY A 364 -8.18 15.22 -10.22
C GLY A 364 -7.97 16.37 -11.18
N GLY A 365 -6.74 16.61 -11.63
CA GLY A 365 -6.45 17.60 -12.66
C GLY A 365 -7.13 17.26 -14.00
N LEU A 366 -7.07 16.00 -14.43
CA LEU A 366 -7.71 15.57 -15.67
C LEU A 366 -9.24 15.66 -15.58
N ILE A 367 -9.87 15.27 -14.46
CA ILE A 367 -11.33 15.36 -14.28
C ILE A 367 -11.78 16.84 -14.33
N HIS A 368 -11.00 17.74 -13.76
CA HIS A 368 -11.29 19.17 -13.75
C HIS A 368 -11.35 19.76 -15.18
N TRP A 369 -10.48 19.29 -16.10
CA TRP A 369 -10.38 19.81 -17.47
C TRP A 369 -11.19 19.03 -18.49
N LEU A 370 -11.43 17.74 -18.26
CA LEU A 370 -12.08 16.86 -19.22
C LEU A 370 -13.45 16.41 -18.71
N ASP A 371 -13.49 15.39 -17.95
CA ASP A 371 -14.57 14.77 -17.18
C ASP A 371 -14.06 13.45 -16.57
N TYR A 372 -14.90 12.81 -15.77
CA TYR A 372 -14.61 11.51 -15.16
C TYR A 372 -14.42 10.41 -16.22
N THR A 373 -15.30 10.34 -17.23
CA THR A 373 -15.29 9.27 -18.24
C THR A 373 -14.03 9.32 -19.09
N MET A 374 -13.69 10.51 -19.60
CA MET A 374 -12.50 10.69 -20.43
C MET A 374 -11.22 10.43 -19.62
N THR A 375 -11.17 10.89 -18.37
CA THR A 375 -10.03 10.66 -17.48
C THR A 375 -9.75 9.17 -17.29
N PHE A 376 -10.77 8.36 -16.97
CA PHE A 376 -10.56 6.92 -16.77
C PHE A 376 -10.27 6.17 -18.07
N ARG A 377 -10.77 6.64 -19.22
CA ARG A 377 -10.37 6.13 -20.55
C ARG A 377 -8.89 6.43 -20.82
N LEU A 378 -8.46 7.67 -20.63
CA LEU A 378 -7.05 8.05 -20.83
C LEU A 378 -6.10 7.28 -19.88
N MET A 379 -6.49 7.10 -18.63
CA MET A 379 -5.72 6.28 -17.69
C MET A 379 -5.66 4.82 -18.14
N GLY A 380 -6.76 4.27 -18.67
CA GLY A 380 -6.78 2.93 -19.25
C GLY A 380 -5.85 2.80 -20.44
N VAL A 381 -5.86 3.77 -21.36
CA VAL A 381 -4.94 3.82 -22.49
C VAL A 381 -3.47 3.92 -22.03
N ALA A 382 -3.18 4.79 -21.07
CA ALA A 382 -1.84 4.92 -20.52
C ALA A 382 -1.34 3.61 -19.88
N MET A 383 -2.22 2.90 -19.15
CA MET A 383 -1.91 1.58 -18.58
C MET A 383 -1.66 0.53 -19.68
N LEU A 384 -2.43 0.55 -20.76
CA LEU A 384 -2.25 -0.35 -21.88
C LEU A 384 -0.93 -0.08 -22.62
N ILE A 385 -0.60 1.19 -22.85
CA ILE A 385 0.70 1.59 -23.42
C ILE A 385 1.84 1.08 -22.53
N GLY A 386 1.75 1.29 -21.22
CA GLY A 386 2.74 0.78 -20.25
C GLY A 386 2.88 -0.75 -20.34
N ALA A 387 1.77 -1.47 -20.41
CA ALA A 387 1.76 -2.93 -20.56
C ALA A 387 2.46 -3.38 -21.86
N VAL A 388 2.16 -2.73 -22.99
CA VAL A 388 2.76 -3.02 -24.29
C VAL A 388 4.27 -2.72 -24.31
N VAL A 389 4.68 -1.58 -23.72
CA VAL A 389 6.11 -1.21 -23.63
C VAL A 389 6.89 -2.26 -22.84
N VAL A 390 6.38 -2.66 -21.68
CA VAL A 390 7.00 -3.68 -20.84
C VAL A 390 7.02 -5.04 -21.55
N TRP A 391 5.94 -5.42 -22.22
CA TRP A 391 5.87 -6.68 -22.95
C TRP A 391 6.88 -6.73 -24.14
N ARG A 392 6.99 -5.64 -24.91
CA ARG A 392 7.98 -5.53 -26.00
C ARG A 392 9.40 -5.62 -25.48
N TRP A 393 9.70 -4.89 -24.42
CA TRP A 393 11.01 -4.96 -23.78
C TRP A 393 11.33 -6.38 -23.31
N ALA A 394 10.37 -7.07 -22.69
CA ALA A 394 10.50 -8.47 -22.27
C ALA A 394 10.83 -9.42 -23.43
N LYS A 395 10.18 -9.23 -24.56
CA LYS A 395 10.41 -10.03 -25.76
C LYS A 395 11.83 -9.82 -26.29
N GLN A 396 12.31 -8.58 -26.32
CA GLN A 396 13.66 -8.26 -26.77
C GLN A 396 14.75 -8.91 -25.88
N GLN A 397 14.55 -8.89 -24.56
CA GLN A 397 15.49 -9.53 -23.62
C GLN A 397 15.56 -11.05 -23.85
N ARG A 398 14.43 -11.73 -24.03
CA ARG A 398 14.41 -13.18 -24.32
C ARG A 398 15.12 -13.54 -25.63
N THR A 399 14.98 -12.72 -26.65
CA THR A 399 15.68 -12.96 -27.93
C THR A 399 17.18 -12.72 -27.81
N ALA A 400 17.62 -11.75 -27.01
CA ALA A 400 19.04 -11.51 -26.73
C ALA A 400 19.66 -12.68 -25.94
N ASP A 401 19.00 -13.12 -24.87
CA ASP A 401 19.48 -14.25 -24.03
C ASP A 401 19.62 -15.57 -24.86
N VAL A 402 18.66 -15.83 -25.77
CA VAL A 402 18.72 -17.01 -26.68
C VAL A 402 19.86 -16.88 -27.69
N SER A 403 20.10 -15.69 -28.24
CA SER A 403 21.19 -15.46 -29.21
C SER A 403 22.56 -15.59 -28.57
N GLU A 404 22.75 -15.12 -27.33
CA GLU A 404 24.01 -15.28 -26.57
C GLU A 404 24.26 -16.76 -26.23
N SER A 405 23.23 -17.47 -25.73
CA SER A 405 23.35 -18.90 -25.43
C SER A 405 23.70 -19.74 -26.68
N THR A 406 23.11 -19.42 -27.84
CA THR A 406 23.44 -20.11 -29.11
C THR A 406 24.84 -19.77 -29.60
N ALA A 407 25.33 -18.53 -29.39
CA ALA A 407 26.65 -18.13 -29.75
C ALA A 407 27.73 -18.75 -28.82
N GLU A 408 27.40 -18.96 -27.55
CA GLU A 408 28.29 -19.61 -26.57
C GLU A 408 28.42 -21.11 -26.82
N VAL A 409 27.33 -21.80 -27.18
CA VAL A 409 27.31 -23.20 -27.62
C VAL A 409 28.07 -23.37 -28.95
N ALA A 410 27.99 -22.40 -29.87
CA ALA A 410 28.71 -22.44 -31.13
C ALA A 410 30.25 -22.20 -31.00
N ARG A 411 30.68 -21.58 -29.88
CA ARG A 411 32.14 -21.34 -29.63
C ARG A 411 32.85 -22.53 -29.02
N GLY A 412 32.14 -23.58 -28.56
CA GLY A 412 32.74 -24.81 -28.02
C GLY A 412 33.62 -24.57 -26.78
N PRO A 413 33.89 -25.61 -26.00
CA PRO A 413 34.89 -25.47 -24.92
C PRO A 413 36.27 -25.30 -25.52
N VAL A 414 36.97 -24.22 -25.09
CA VAL A 414 38.41 -23.95 -25.38
C VAL A 414 39.27 -24.91 -24.59
#